data_6243cd9f2afc9afc2010caa63a013ed1
#
_entry.id   6243cd9f2afc9afc2010caa63a013ed1
#
_cell.length_a   1.000
_cell.length_b   1.000
_cell.length_c   1.000
_cell.angle_alpha   90.00
_cell.angle_beta   90.00
_cell.angle_gamma   90.00
#
_symmetry.space_group_name_H-M   'P 1'
#
loop_
_entity.id
_entity.type
_entity.pdbx_description
1 polymer ?
#
loop_
_entity_poly.entity_id
_entity_poly.type
_entity_poly.pdbx_seq_one_letter_code
_entity_poly.pdbx_strand_id
1 'polypeptide(L)'
;IVGNAMKRGIDAIEYMLNQGLPYISGPQFLADHVLQGKHVLGVAGTHGKTTTTTMLAWVLDQAGLNPGFLIGGVPLGFSESARLGGGKYFCVEADEYDSAFFDKRSKFVHYHPKTAILNNLEFDHADIFDDLAAIQKQFHHLVRTIPSEGRIIAPITETNIDEVLQQGCWTPVVRTSLEPNDQAALSAELISADGSHFKVLEHGQVVGEVKWNMTGQHSVANALATIAAAQHVGVSLKQACEALSNFGGVKRRMELLGTVRGIEVYDDFAHHPTAIET
;
A
#
# COMPACT_ATOMS: atom_id res chain seq x y z
N ILE A 1 13.70 -10.13 18.52
CA ILE A 1 12.62 -10.04 17.52
C ILE A 1 12.58 -11.34 16.74
N VAL A 2 11.40 -11.94 16.61
CA VAL A 2 11.19 -13.20 15.91
C VAL A 2 10.51 -12.90 14.55
N GLY A 3 11.16 -13.32 13.46
CA GLY A 3 10.62 -13.19 12.10
C GLY A 3 9.49 -14.19 11.86
N ASN A 4 8.61 -13.89 10.89
CA ASN A 4 7.43 -14.69 10.62
C ASN A 4 7.78 -16.08 9.99
N ALA A 5 8.94 -16.21 9.35
CA ALA A 5 9.43 -17.49 8.83
C ALA A 5 9.89 -18.49 9.94
N MET A 6 10.03 -18.03 11.18
CA MET A 6 10.43 -18.88 12.30
C MET A 6 9.26 -19.76 12.76
N LYS A 7 9.57 -21.00 13.17
CA LYS A 7 8.59 -21.98 13.65
C LYS A 7 9.14 -22.86 14.78
N ARG A 8 8.24 -23.56 15.47
CA ARG A 8 8.62 -24.57 16.46
C ARG A 8 9.48 -25.68 15.81
N GLY A 9 10.40 -26.23 16.58
CA GLY A 9 11.36 -27.22 16.11
C GLY A 9 12.66 -26.66 15.53
N ILE A 10 12.81 -25.32 15.43
CA ILE A 10 14.09 -24.69 15.14
C ILE A 10 14.86 -24.52 16.44
N ASP A 11 16.12 -25.01 16.53
CA ASP A 11 16.92 -25.02 17.76
C ASP A 11 16.98 -23.67 18.47
N ALA A 12 17.13 -22.57 17.71
CA ALA A 12 17.15 -21.22 18.29
C ALA A 12 15.82 -20.84 18.95
N ILE A 13 14.69 -21.26 18.38
CA ILE A 13 13.36 -21.01 18.92
C ILE A 13 13.14 -21.85 20.18
N GLU A 14 13.49 -23.15 20.13
CA GLU A 14 13.35 -24.02 21.29
C GLU A 14 14.26 -23.56 22.45
N TYR A 15 15.49 -23.14 22.15
CA TYR A 15 16.38 -22.56 23.15
C TYR A 15 15.78 -21.29 23.79
N MET A 16 15.30 -20.36 22.95
CA MET A 16 14.67 -19.12 23.41
C MET A 16 13.51 -19.40 24.38
N LEU A 17 12.63 -20.31 24.02
CA LEU A 17 11.46 -20.69 24.83
C LEU A 17 11.88 -21.40 26.13
N ASN A 18 12.81 -22.35 26.06
CA ASN A 18 13.30 -23.11 27.21
C ASN A 18 14.02 -22.22 28.23
N GLN A 19 14.70 -21.18 27.79
CA GLN A 19 15.38 -20.21 28.65
C GLN A 19 14.46 -19.09 29.14
N GLY A 20 13.19 -19.03 28.70
CA GLY A 20 12.26 -17.96 29.05
C GLY A 20 12.74 -16.57 28.59
N LEU A 21 13.49 -16.50 27.46
CA LEU A 21 13.98 -15.23 26.94
C LEU A 21 12.80 -14.38 26.44
N PRO A 22 12.78 -13.05 26.64
CA PRO A 22 11.75 -12.19 26.10
C PRO A 22 11.81 -12.16 24.58
N TYR A 23 10.66 -12.22 23.94
CA TYR A 23 10.55 -12.17 22.48
C TYR A 23 9.32 -11.37 22.03
N ILE A 24 9.40 -10.84 20.80
CA ILE A 24 8.37 -10.01 20.18
C ILE A 24 8.36 -10.26 18.67
N SER A 25 7.22 -10.10 18.03
CA SER A 25 7.13 -10.13 16.56
C SER A 25 7.68 -8.85 15.93
N GLY A 26 8.12 -8.93 14.67
CA GLY A 26 8.57 -7.75 13.91
C GLY A 26 7.50 -6.64 13.83
N PRO A 27 6.24 -6.96 13.44
CA PRO A 27 5.16 -5.98 13.40
C PRO A 27 4.86 -5.32 14.74
N GLN A 28 4.84 -6.09 15.84
CA GLN A 28 4.63 -5.53 17.17
C GLN A 28 5.80 -4.63 17.59
N PHE A 29 7.05 -5.04 17.31
CA PHE A 29 8.23 -4.21 17.60
C PHE A 29 8.16 -2.88 16.83
N LEU A 30 7.81 -2.93 15.55
CA LEU A 30 7.64 -1.72 14.73
C LEU A 30 6.57 -0.80 15.36
N ALA A 31 5.43 -1.37 15.75
CA ALA A 31 4.34 -0.63 16.38
C ALA A 31 4.79 0.06 17.68
N ASP A 32 5.47 -0.66 18.57
CA ASP A 32 5.82 -0.19 19.90
C ASP A 32 6.98 0.81 19.92
N HIS A 33 7.93 0.68 18.99
CA HIS A 33 9.19 1.44 19.04
C HIS A 33 9.36 2.47 17.92
N VAL A 34 8.63 2.35 16.81
CA VAL A 34 8.79 3.23 15.64
C VAL A 34 7.52 4.03 15.33
N LEU A 35 6.35 3.37 15.39
CA LEU A 35 5.09 3.99 14.96
C LEU A 35 4.41 4.81 16.06
N GLN A 36 4.86 4.72 17.32
CA GLN A 36 4.31 5.50 18.43
C GLN A 36 4.36 6.99 18.14
N GLY A 37 3.21 7.66 18.26
CA GLY A 37 3.08 9.09 17.99
C GLY A 37 3.15 9.50 16.51
N LYS A 38 3.34 8.56 15.59
CA LYS A 38 3.31 8.82 14.14
C LYS A 38 1.88 8.78 13.60
N HIS A 39 1.64 9.52 12.53
CA HIS A 39 0.49 9.33 11.67
C HIS A 39 0.86 8.25 10.65
N VAL A 40 0.41 7.03 10.90
CA VAL A 40 0.70 5.89 10.03
C VAL A 40 -0.24 5.92 8.82
N LEU A 41 0.35 5.77 7.62
CA LEU A 41 -0.34 5.57 6.36
C LEU A 41 -0.06 4.13 5.91
N GLY A 42 -1.07 3.27 6.02
CA GLY A 42 -0.97 1.85 5.68
C GLY A 42 -1.55 1.58 4.30
N VAL A 43 -0.87 0.76 3.51
CA VAL A 43 -1.33 0.32 2.19
C VAL A 43 -1.58 -1.17 2.21
N ALA A 44 -2.85 -1.57 2.18
CA ALA A 44 -3.32 -2.94 2.13
C ALA A 44 -3.93 -3.28 0.77
N GLY A 45 -3.94 -4.55 0.42
CA GLY A 45 -4.49 -5.07 -0.83
C GLY A 45 -3.76 -6.32 -1.27
N THR A 46 -4.36 -7.11 -2.13
CA THR A 46 -3.70 -8.29 -2.71
C THR A 46 -2.53 -7.85 -3.58
N HIS A 47 -2.76 -6.83 -4.44
CA HIS A 47 -1.76 -6.33 -5.39
C HIS A 47 -1.46 -4.85 -5.18
N GLY A 48 -0.31 -4.40 -5.70
CA GLY A 48 0.05 -2.98 -5.74
C GLY A 48 0.58 -2.39 -4.43
N LYS A 49 0.62 -3.13 -3.31
CA LYS A 49 1.08 -2.63 -2.00
C LYS A 49 2.42 -1.89 -2.08
N THR A 50 3.46 -2.55 -2.59
CA THR A 50 4.82 -2.01 -2.68
C THR A 50 4.89 -0.74 -3.52
N THR A 51 4.28 -0.76 -4.71
CA THR A 51 4.28 0.38 -5.62
C THR A 51 3.53 1.57 -5.00
N THR A 52 2.34 1.33 -4.46
CA THR A 52 1.53 2.39 -3.84
C THR A 52 2.20 2.96 -2.59
N THR A 53 2.81 2.12 -1.73
CA THR A 53 3.56 2.61 -0.56
C THR A 53 4.76 3.45 -0.98
N THR A 54 5.45 3.04 -2.05
CA THR A 54 6.58 3.80 -2.60
C THR A 54 6.14 5.14 -3.17
N MET A 55 5.06 5.16 -3.98
CA MET A 55 4.46 6.40 -4.49
C MET A 55 4.08 7.35 -3.34
N LEU A 56 3.45 6.81 -2.29
CA LEU A 56 3.01 7.59 -1.15
C LEU A 56 4.20 8.19 -0.39
N ALA A 57 5.22 7.40 -0.08
CA ALA A 57 6.45 7.89 0.55
C ALA A 57 7.13 8.96 -0.31
N TRP A 58 7.17 8.75 -1.64
CA TRP A 58 7.73 9.69 -2.61
C TRP A 58 6.97 11.02 -2.60
N VAL A 59 5.64 10.99 -2.72
CA VAL A 59 4.81 12.21 -2.74
C VAL A 59 4.97 13.00 -1.45
N LEU A 60 4.97 12.33 -0.28
CA LEU A 60 5.16 12.99 1.00
C LEU A 60 6.58 13.59 1.12
N ASP A 61 7.59 12.91 0.60
CA ASP A 61 8.98 13.40 0.62
C ASP A 61 9.16 14.62 -0.28
N GLN A 62 8.61 14.59 -1.51
CA GLN A 62 8.60 15.72 -2.44
C GLN A 62 7.81 16.92 -1.89
N ALA A 63 6.81 16.68 -1.05
CA ALA A 63 6.09 17.74 -0.32
C ALA A 63 6.85 18.28 0.90
N GLY A 64 8.08 17.81 1.16
CA GLY A 64 8.92 18.26 2.27
C GLY A 64 8.51 17.72 3.65
N LEU A 65 7.65 16.69 3.69
CA LEU A 65 7.13 16.13 4.94
C LEU A 65 8.08 15.13 5.62
N ASN A 66 9.19 14.76 4.96
CA ASN A 66 10.23 13.86 5.44
C ASN A 66 9.66 12.59 6.16
N PRO A 67 8.85 11.77 5.45
CA PRO A 67 8.20 10.62 6.05
C PRO A 67 9.19 9.53 6.44
N GLY A 68 8.87 8.75 7.47
CA GLY A 68 9.42 7.41 7.63
C GLY A 68 8.71 6.45 6.69
N PHE A 69 9.36 5.34 6.37
CA PHE A 69 8.73 4.28 5.60
C PHE A 69 9.37 2.91 5.81
N LEU A 70 8.58 1.86 5.58
CA LEU A 70 9.03 0.48 5.43
C LEU A 70 8.36 -0.11 4.19
N ILE A 71 9.18 -0.38 3.17
CA ILE A 71 8.76 -0.83 1.84
C ILE A 71 9.40 -2.19 1.57
N GLY A 72 8.61 -3.17 1.11
CA GLY A 72 9.08 -4.53 0.80
C GLY A 72 9.84 -4.67 -0.52
N GLY A 73 9.97 -3.59 -1.30
CA GLY A 73 10.73 -3.54 -2.54
C GLY A 73 11.89 -2.57 -2.50
N VAL A 74 12.54 -2.36 -3.63
CA VAL A 74 13.65 -1.40 -3.79
C VAL A 74 13.14 -0.20 -4.60
N PRO A 75 12.80 0.92 -3.96
CA PRO A 75 12.33 2.12 -4.64
C PRO A 75 13.47 2.77 -5.44
N LEU A 76 13.18 3.23 -6.67
CA LEU A 76 14.21 3.86 -7.51
C LEU A 76 14.50 5.31 -7.09
N GLY A 77 13.57 5.97 -6.41
CA GLY A 77 13.74 7.35 -5.93
C GLY A 77 14.41 7.50 -4.56
N PHE A 78 14.70 6.38 -3.88
CA PHE A 78 15.34 6.35 -2.56
C PHE A 78 16.57 5.44 -2.57
N SER A 79 17.53 5.70 -1.68
CA SER A 79 18.71 4.84 -1.50
C SER A 79 18.45 3.59 -0.66
N GLU A 80 17.28 3.52 0.01
CA GLU A 80 16.96 2.51 1.02
C GLU A 80 15.48 2.11 0.96
N SER A 81 15.16 0.92 1.45
CA SER A 81 13.78 0.40 1.54
C SER A 81 13.11 0.73 2.87
N ALA A 82 13.86 1.24 3.84
CA ALA A 82 13.36 1.61 5.16
C ALA A 82 14.07 2.84 5.70
N ARG A 83 13.29 3.76 6.26
CA ARG A 83 13.79 5.01 6.83
C ARG A 83 12.93 5.40 8.03
N LEU A 84 13.52 5.88 9.11
CA LEU A 84 12.77 6.39 10.26
C LEU A 84 12.05 7.71 9.95
N GLY A 85 12.64 8.53 9.08
CA GLY A 85 12.14 9.85 8.74
C GLY A 85 12.20 10.84 9.91
N GLY A 86 12.25 12.13 9.60
CA GLY A 86 12.22 13.21 10.61
C GLY A 86 10.81 13.76 10.87
N GLY A 87 9.87 13.44 9.99
CA GLY A 87 8.48 13.92 10.06
C GLY A 87 7.57 13.09 10.95
N LYS A 88 6.33 13.55 11.08
CA LYS A 88 5.27 12.84 11.86
C LYS A 88 4.60 11.70 11.09
N TYR A 89 4.88 11.54 9.80
CA TYR A 89 4.24 10.57 8.92
C TYR A 89 5.09 9.31 8.76
N PHE A 90 4.44 8.16 8.64
CA PHE A 90 5.10 6.89 8.36
C PHE A 90 4.28 6.06 7.38
N CYS A 91 4.87 5.72 6.23
CA CYS A 91 4.26 4.89 5.19
C CYS A 91 4.69 3.43 5.37
N VAL A 92 3.73 2.51 5.39
CA VAL A 92 4.02 1.08 5.60
C VAL A 92 3.16 0.20 4.71
N GLU A 93 3.75 -0.86 4.18
CA GLU A 93 2.99 -1.94 3.57
C GLU A 93 2.22 -2.69 4.64
N ALA A 94 0.90 -2.69 4.51
CA ALA A 94 -0.03 -3.30 5.45
C ALA A 94 -0.41 -4.70 4.95
N ASP A 95 0.40 -5.66 5.34
CA ASP A 95 0.37 -7.04 4.86
C ASP A 95 -0.61 -7.89 5.67
N GLU A 96 -1.38 -8.74 5.00
CA GLU A 96 -2.37 -9.66 5.58
C GLU A 96 -1.76 -10.91 6.20
N TYR A 97 -0.49 -11.23 5.95
CA TYR A 97 0.20 -12.36 6.55
C TYR A 97 0.25 -12.29 8.07
N ASP A 98 0.26 -13.46 8.71
CA ASP A 98 0.47 -13.57 10.16
C ASP A 98 1.81 -12.98 10.61
N SER A 99 1.86 -12.52 11.86
CA SER A 99 2.99 -11.77 12.39
C SER A 99 4.16 -12.65 12.79
N ALA A 100 3.88 -13.82 13.40
CA ALA A 100 4.88 -14.78 13.88
C ALA A 100 4.22 -16.14 14.21
N PHE A 101 5.01 -17.18 14.50
CA PHE A 101 4.50 -18.48 14.87
C PHE A 101 3.62 -18.46 16.13
N PHE A 102 3.86 -17.52 17.05
CA PHE A 102 3.11 -17.31 18.29
C PHE A 102 2.04 -16.22 18.20
N ASP A 103 2.00 -15.45 17.13
CA ASP A 103 1.00 -14.39 16.88
C ASP A 103 0.43 -14.53 15.47
N LYS A 104 -0.79 -15.08 15.39
CA LYS A 104 -1.49 -15.36 14.13
C LYS A 104 -2.35 -14.20 13.63
N ARG A 105 -2.27 -13.02 14.28
CA ARG A 105 -2.89 -11.81 13.75
C ARG A 105 -2.11 -11.34 12.52
N SER A 106 -2.82 -10.82 11.54
CA SER A 106 -2.19 -10.19 10.37
C SER A 106 -1.31 -9.02 10.79
N LYS A 107 -0.18 -8.82 10.10
CA LYS A 107 0.81 -7.78 10.42
C LYS A 107 0.18 -6.41 10.52
N PHE A 108 -0.75 -6.07 9.63
CA PHE A 108 -1.37 -4.75 9.55
C PHE A 108 -2.20 -4.36 10.79
N VAL A 109 -2.68 -5.34 11.57
CA VAL A 109 -3.47 -5.06 12.80
C VAL A 109 -2.62 -4.35 13.85
N HIS A 110 -1.30 -4.56 13.84
CA HIS A 110 -0.37 -3.91 14.75
C HIS A 110 -0.10 -2.43 14.43
N TYR A 111 -0.31 -2.01 13.17
CA TYR A 111 0.16 -0.70 12.69
C TYR A 111 -0.76 0.46 13.02
N HIS A 112 -2.03 0.20 13.36
CA HIS A 112 -3.03 1.21 13.71
C HIS A 112 -3.03 2.42 12.78
N PRO A 113 -3.20 2.26 11.46
CA PRO A 113 -3.10 3.37 10.52
C PRO A 113 -4.19 4.41 10.76
N LYS A 114 -3.84 5.69 10.63
CA LYS A 114 -4.81 6.80 10.58
C LYS A 114 -5.29 7.06 9.16
N THR A 115 -4.48 6.70 8.16
CA THR A 115 -4.85 6.68 6.75
C THR A 115 -4.62 5.28 6.23
N ALA A 116 -5.62 4.64 5.65
CA ALA A 116 -5.50 3.30 5.07
C ALA A 116 -5.95 3.31 3.61
N ILE A 117 -5.11 2.80 2.73
CA ILE A 117 -5.48 2.47 1.36
C ILE A 117 -5.84 0.99 1.34
N LEU A 118 -7.04 0.67 0.89
CA LEU A 118 -7.51 -0.68 0.58
C LEU A 118 -7.59 -0.78 -0.94
N ASN A 119 -6.53 -1.28 -1.57
CA ASN A 119 -6.34 -1.15 -3.02
C ASN A 119 -7.24 -2.09 -3.81
N ASN A 120 -7.20 -3.36 -3.45
CA ASN A 120 -7.98 -4.45 -4.05
C ASN A 120 -8.01 -5.62 -3.08
N LEU A 121 -8.92 -6.55 -3.30
CA LEU A 121 -9.05 -7.74 -2.46
C LEU A 121 -9.50 -8.94 -3.29
N GLU A 122 -8.56 -9.87 -3.52
CA GLU A 122 -8.80 -11.13 -4.20
C GLU A 122 -8.38 -12.29 -3.31
N PHE A 123 -8.79 -13.51 -3.66
CA PHE A 123 -8.29 -14.72 -2.99
C PHE A 123 -6.85 -14.97 -3.42
N ASP A 124 -5.95 -14.85 -2.47
CA ASP A 124 -4.52 -15.14 -2.61
C ASP A 124 -4.02 -15.83 -1.33
N HIS A 125 -2.77 -16.31 -1.33
CA HIS A 125 -2.15 -16.93 -0.17
C HIS A 125 -2.91 -18.16 0.36
N ALA A 126 -3.22 -19.11 -0.54
CA ALA A 126 -3.89 -20.38 -0.21
C ALA A 126 -3.11 -21.27 0.79
N ASP A 127 -1.87 -20.90 1.10
CA ASP A 127 -1.05 -21.53 2.14
C ASP A 127 -1.44 -21.12 3.58
N ILE A 128 -2.16 -20.00 3.74
CA ILE A 128 -2.58 -19.47 5.04
C ILE A 128 -4.06 -19.12 5.15
N PHE A 129 -4.77 -18.98 4.04
CA PHE A 129 -6.20 -18.68 4.01
C PHE A 129 -6.96 -19.75 3.24
N ASP A 130 -8.02 -20.27 3.84
CA ASP A 130 -8.87 -21.30 3.24
C ASP A 130 -9.73 -20.77 2.09
N ASP A 131 -10.18 -19.51 2.20
CA ASP A 131 -11.06 -18.84 1.25
C ASP A 131 -10.98 -17.31 1.32
N LEU A 132 -11.70 -16.63 0.41
CA LEU A 132 -11.79 -15.18 0.37
C LEU A 132 -12.37 -14.60 1.67
N ALA A 133 -13.36 -15.28 2.29
CA ALA A 133 -13.98 -14.80 3.51
C ALA A 133 -12.99 -14.74 4.68
N ALA A 134 -12.02 -15.67 4.71
CA ALA A 134 -10.95 -15.64 5.70
C ALA A 134 -10.07 -14.38 5.54
N ILE A 135 -9.75 -13.98 4.30
CA ILE A 135 -9.00 -12.75 4.02
C ILE A 135 -9.85 -11.51 4.36
N GLN A 136 -11.11 -11.48 3.94
CA GLN A 136 -12.05 -10.38 4.26
C GLN A 136 -12.16 -10.16 5.77
N LYS A 137 -12.18 -11.23 6.54
CA LYS A 137 -12.18 -11.15 8.01
C LYS A 137 -10.92 -10.44 8.54
N GLN A 138 -9.74 -10.70 7.97
CA GLN A 138 -8.52 -10.01 8.36
C GLN A 138 -8.58 -8.53 7.99
N PHE A 139 -9.04 -8.21 6.77
CA PHE A 139 -9.23 -6.81 6.37
C PHE A 139 -10.22 -6.08 7.28
N HIS A 140 -11.30 -6.75 7.71
CA HIS A 140 -12.21 -6.17 8.70
C HIS A 140 -11.54 -5.94 10.06
N HIS A 141 -10.61 -6.81 10.48
CA HIS A 141 -9.79 -6.53 11.67
C HIS A 141 -8.93 -5.27 11.49
N LEU A 142 -8.36 -5.04 10.31
CA LEU A 142 -7.67 -3.78 10.01
C LEU A 142 -8.62 -2.59 10.09
N VAL A 143 -9.78 -2.63 9.43
CA VAL A 143 -10.77 -1.54 9.43
C VAL A 143 -11.15 -1.13 10.87
N ARG A 144 -11.29 -2.09 11.78
CA ARG A 144 -11.56 -1.84 13.20
C ARG A 144 -10.48 -1.08 13.94
N THR A 145 -9.25 -1.07 13.44
CA THR A 145 -8.13 -0.36 14.09
C THR A 145 -8.00 1.09 13.62
N ILE A 146 -8.72 1.47 12.56
CA ILE A 146 -8.64 2.82 11.98
C ILE A 146 -9.57 3.73 12.76
N PRO A 147 -9.08 4.87 13.30
CA PRO A 147 -9.90 5.78 14.09
C PRO A 147 -10.97 6.49 13.25
N SER A 148 -12.05 6.93 13.89
CA SER A 148 -13.13 7.67 13.21
C SER A 148 -12.70 9.01 12.59
N GLU A 149 -11.62 9.61 13.10
CA GLU A 149 -10.99 10.81 12.54
C GLU A 149 -9.98 10.46 11.42
N GLY A 150 -9.80 9.17 11.13
CA GLY A 150 -8.93 8.69 10.07
C GLY A 150 -9.55 8.77 8.68
N ARG A 151 -8.94 8.06 7.74
CA ARG A 151 -9.43 7.99 6.36
C ARG A 151 -9.14 6.61 5.77
N ILE A 152 -10.14 6.04 5.12
CA ILE A 152 -10.00 4.88 4.27
C ILE A 152 -10.11 5.36 2.82
N ILE A 153 -9.21 4.88 1.95
CA ILE A 153 -9.25 5.10 0.51
C ILE A 153 -9.51 3.76 -0.17
N ALA A 154 -10.49 3.69 -1.03
CA ALA A 154 -10.84 2.46 -1.75
C ALA A 154 -11.44 2.76 -3.13
N PRO A 155 -11.15 1.96 -4.16
CA PRO A 155 -11.81 2.07 -5.46
C PRO A 155 -13.31 1.77 -5.36
N ILE A 156 -14.10 2.37 -6.25
CA ILE A 156 -15.55 2.13 -6.32
C ILE A 156 -15.90 0.75 -6.90
N THR A 157 -14.97 0.11 -7.59
CA THR A 157 -15.17 -1.16 -8.31
C THR A 157 -14.87 -2.39 -7.46
N GLU A 158 -14.30 -2.21 -6.27
CA GLU A 158 -13.83 -3.31 -5.41
C GLU A 158 -14.94 -3.84 -4.50
N THR A 159 -15.79 -4.72 -5.03
CA THR A 159 -16.92 -5.31 -4.30
C THR A 159 -16.51 -6.08 -3.07
N ASN A 160 -15.38 -6.79 -3.10
CA ASN A 160 -14.87 -7.53 -1.94
C ASN A 160 -14.46 -6.61 -0.79
N ILE A 161 -13.99 -5.39 -1.10
CA ILE A 161 -13.72 -4.35 -0.10
C ILE A 161 -15.05 -3.78 0.44
N ASP A 162 -16.05 -3.59 -0.43
CA ASP A 162 -17.38 -3.15 0.00
C ASP A 162 -18.02 -4.11 1.00
N GLU A 163 -17.90 -5.41 0.76
CA GLU A 163 -18.36 -6.44 1.69
C GLU A 163 -17.63 -6.37 3.05
N VAL A 164 -16.32 -6.09 3.04
CA VAL A 164 -15.56 -5.86 4.29
C VAL A 164 -16.08 -4.64 5.03
N LEU A 165 -16.30 -3.52 4.35
CA LEU A 165 -16.78 -2.27 4.95
C LEU A 165 -18.22 -2.40 5.46
N GLN A 166 -19.08 -3.20 4.81
CA GLN A 166 -20.43 -3.51 5.25
C GLN A 166 -20.48 -4.30 6.57
N GLN A 167 -19.45 -5.07 6.90
CA GLN A 167 -19.35 -5.75 8.21
C GLN A 167 -19.22 -4.76 9.38
N GLY A 168 -18.92 -3.49 9.10
CA GLY A 168 -18.79 -2.37 10.03
C GLY A 168 -17.63 -1.47 9.67
N CYS A 169 -17.92 -0.20 9.47
CA CYS A 169 -16.93 0.84 9.19
C CYS A 169 -17.31 2.12 9.95
N TRP A 170 -16.35 2.66 10.70
CA TRP A 170 -16.55 3.85 11.55
C TRP A 170 -15.73 5.04 11.07
N THR A 171 -14.97 4.84 9.99
CA THR A 171 -14.03 5.81 9.42
C THR A 171 -14.57 6.30 8.09
N PRO A 172 -14.47 7.60 7.76
CA PRO A 172 -14.85 8.11 6.45
C PRO A 172 -14.08 7.44 5.31
N VAL A 173 -14.82 7.05 4.25
CA VAL A 173 -14.26 6.39 3.08
C VAL A 173 -14.23 7.36 1.91
N VAL A 174 -13.05 7.55 1.31
CA VAL A 174 -12.86 8.27 0.05
C VAL A 174 -12.78 7.26 -1.08
N ARG A 175 -13.64 7.44 -2.08
CA ARG A 175 -13.71 6.57 -3.24
C ARG A 175 -12.91 7.12 -4.41
N THR A 176 -12.23 6.22 -5.13
CA THR A 176 -11.50 6.54 -6.36
C THR A 176 -12.06 5.75 -7.55
N SER A 177 -11.92 6.28 -8.76
CA SER A 177 -12.38 5.65 -10.00
C SER A 177 -11.38 5.86 -11.12
N LEU A 178 -11.19 4.85 -11.97
CA LEU A 178 -10.38 4.96 -13.19
C LEU A 178 -11.05 5.76 -14.31
N GLU A 179 -12.34 5.99 -14.17
CA GLU A 179 -13.14 6.77 -15.13
C GLU A 179 -13.89 7.87 -14.38
N PRO A 180 -14.23 9.00 -15.02
CA PRO A 180 -15.06 10.03 -14.44
C PRO A 180 -16.35 9.45 -13.84
N ASN A 181 -16.55 9.68 -12.55
CA ASN A 181 -17.67 9.09 -11.79
C ASN A 181 -18.08 10.01 -10.64
N ASP A 182 -19.37 10.34 -10.57
CA ASP A 182 -19.92 11.24 -9.54
C ASP A 182 -19.89 10.66 -8.11
N GLN A 183 -19.73 9.33 -7.98
CA GLN A 183 -19.62 8.66 -6.68
C GLN A 183 -18.19 8.62 -6.16
N ALA A 184 -17.20 8.93 -7.02
CA ALA A 184 -15.80 8.98 -6.66
C ALA A 184 -15.38 10.42 -6.31
N ALA A 185 -14.66 10.58 -5.22
CA ALA A 185 -14.06 11.87 -4.87
C ALA A 185 -12.94 12.24 -5.86
N LEU A 186 -12.12 11.25 -6.23
CA LEU A 186 -11.09 11.39 -7.25
C LEU A 186 -11.30 10.38 -8.37
N SER A 187 -11.14 10.84 -9.60
CA SER A 187 -11.21 9.99 -10.79
C SER A 187 -10.11 10.34 -11.79
N ALA A 188 -9.88 9.46 -12.77
CA ALA A 188 -8.95 9.69 -13.85
C ALA A 188 -9.69 9.90 -15.18
N GLU A 189 -9.07 10.66 -16.07
CA GLU A 189 -9.39 10.73 -17.50
C GLU A 189 -8.10 10.43 -18.27
N LEU A 190 -8.03 9.25 -18.90
CA LEU A 190 -6.83 8.84 -19.64
C LEU A 190 -6.63 9.70 -20.87
N ILE A 191 -5.42 10.25 -21.06
CA ILE A 191 -4.98 10.92 -22.28
C ILE A 191 -4.26 9.90 -23.17
N SER A 192 -3.43 9.03 -22.58
CA SER A 192 -2.79 7.89 -23.23
C SER A 192 -3.45 6.59 -22.75
N ALA A 193 -3.81 5.72 -23.68
CA ALA A 193 -4.51 4.48 -23.40
C ALA A 193 -3.71 3.51 -22.50
N ASP A 194 -2.39 3.60 -22.54
CA ASP A 194 -1.46 2.81 -21.71
C ASP A 194 -1.34 3.32 -20.26
N GLY A 195 -2.04 4.41 -19.88
CA GLY A 195 -1.96 4.98 -18.53
C GLY A 195 -0.72 5.83 -18.26
N SER A 196 0.16 6.03 -19.23
CA SER A 196 1.37 6.86 -19.07
C SER A 196 1.06 8.37 -18.95
N HIS A 197 -0.14 8.78 -19.32
CA HIS A 197 -0.59 10.16 -19.28
C HIS A 197 -2.09 10.25 -18.97
N PHE A 198 -2.47 10.91 -17.89
CA PHE A 198 -3.85 11.07 -17.47
C PHE A 198 -4.09 12.34 -16.67
N LYS A 199 -5.32 12.84 -16.68
CA LYS A 199 -5.79 13.91 -15.82
C LYS A 199 -6.36 13.31 -14.53
N VAL A 200 -6.23 14.04 -13.43
CA VAL A 200 -6.87 13.76 -12.15
C VAL A 200 -8.02 14.75 -11.97
N LEU A 201 -9.20 14.22 -11.68
CA LEU A 201 -10.40 14.99 -11.46
C LEU A 201 -10.84 14.84 -9.99
N GLU A 202 -11.20 15.96 -9.34
CA GLU A 202 -11.90 16.00 -8.07
C GLU A 202 -13.34 16.42 -8.33
N HIS A 203 -14.30 15.55 -8.01
CA HIS A 203 -15.73 15.77 -8.28
C HIS A 203 -15.99 16.26 -9.72
N GLY A 204 -15.35 15.63 -10.72
CA GLY A 204 -15.51 15.95 -12.14
C GLY A 204 -14.71 17.16 -12.63
N GLN A 205 -13.99 17.89 -11.79
CA GLN A 205 -13.16 19.02 -12.17
C GLN A 205 -11.68 18.63 -12.24
N VAL A 206 -10.99 18.97 -13.30
CA VAL A 206 -9.56 18.70 -13.47
C VAL A 206 -8.76 19.50 -12.43
N VAL A 207 -8.00 18.80 -11.60
CA VAL A 207 -7.18 19.38 -10.54
C VAL A 207 -5.68 19.18 -10.74
N GLY A 208 -5.29 18.31 -11.66
CA GLY A 208 -3.91 18.05 -12.02
C GLY A 208 -3.80 17.06 -13.18
N GLU A 209 -2.56 16.81 -13.57
CA GLU A 209 -2.20 15.91 -14.65
C GLU A 209 -0.94 15.15 -14.25
N VAL A 210 -0.87 13.86 -14.57
CA VAL A 210 0.28 13.01 -14.35
C VAL A 210 0.78 12.49 -15.69
N LYS A 211 2.05 12.72 -15.98
CA LYS A 211 2.75 12.18 -17.14
C LYS A 211 4.05 11.54 -16.67
N TRP A 212 4.16 10.25 -16.83
CA TRP A 212 5.25 9.43 -16.29
C TRP A 212 5.67 8.28 -17.20
N ASN A 213 6.65 7.48 -16.77
CA ASN A 213 7.11 6.31 -17.53
C ASN A 213 6.43 5.00 -17.10
N MET A 214 5.47 5.07 -16.18
CA MET A 214 4.72 3.88 -15.78
C MET A 214 3.55 3.63 -16.74
N THR A 215 3.15 2.38 -16.86
CA THR A 215 2.08 1.93 -17.73
C THR A 215 1.06 1.10 -16.95
N GLY A 216 -0.10 0.85 -17.58
CA GLY A 216 -1.19 0.04 -17.05
C GLY A 216 -2.19 0.84 -16.19
N GLN A 217 -3.45 0.46 -16.31
CA GLN A 217 -4.53 1.08 -15.53
C GLN A 217 -4.35 0.85 -14.02
N HIS A 218 -3.74 -0.26 -13.62
CA HIS A 218 -3.38 -0.52 -12.23
C HIS A 218 -2.42 0.54 -11.66
N SER A 219 -1.50 1.07 -12.47
CA SER A 219 -0.61 2.16 -12.06
C SER A 219 -1.40 3.45 -11.83
N VAL A 220 -2.38 3.74 -12.68
CA VAL A 220 -3.29 4.89 -12.51
C VAL A 220 -4.14 4.74 -11.26
N ALA A 221 -4.68 3.56 -10.98
CA ALA A 221 -5.43 3.28 -9.74
C ALA A 221 -4.57 3.49 -8.49
N ASN A 222 -3.33 2.98 -8.49
CA ASN A 222 -2.36 3.19 -7.41
C ASN A 222 -2.05 4.68 -7.20
N ALA A 223 -1.94 5.46 -8.30
CA ALA A 223 -1.72 6.90 -8.24
C ALA A 223 -2.90 7.64 -7.61
N LEU A 224 -4.13 7.34 -8.01
CA LEU A 224 -5.34 7.95 -7.45
C LEU A 224 -5.45 7.68 -5.95
N ALA A 225 -5.21 6.44 -5.52
CA ALA A 225 -5.21 6.08 -4.11
C ALA A 225 -4.12 6.83 -3.33
N THR A 226 -2.92 6.94 -3.91
CA THR A 226 -1.80 7.72 -3.35
C THR A 226 -2.16 9.20 -3.20
N ILE A 227 -2.72 9.82 -4.23
CA ILE A 227 -3.12 11.23 -4.24
C ILE A 227 -4.17 11.50 -3.15
N ALA A 228 -5.19 10.62 -3.04
CA ALA A 228 -6.22 10.73 -2.01
C ALA A 228 -5.63 10.60 -0.58
N ALA A 229 -4.70 9.68 -0.37
CA ALA A 229 -4.03 9.50 0.91
C ALA A 229 -3.12 10.68 1.27
N ALA A 230 -2.40 11.23 0.29
CA ALA A 230 -1.55 12.41 0.46
C ALA A 230 -2.38 13.67 0.76
N GLN A 231 -3.54 13.83 0.12
CA GLN A 231 -4.48 14.93 0.41
C GLN A 231 -4.95 14.89 1.87
N HIS A 232 -5.23 13.71 2.42
CA HIS A 232 -5.64 13.57 3.83
C HIS A 232 -4.58 14.09 4.82
N VAL A 233 -3.32 14.10 4.45
CA VAL A 233 -2.22 14.60 5.29
C VAL A 233 -1.73 16.01 4.90
N GLY A 234 -2.48 16.71 4.04
CA GLY A 234 -2.29 18.11 3.72
C GLY A 234 -1.45 18.40 2.47
N VAL A 235 -1.11 17.41 1.67
CA VAL A 235 -0.50 17.62 0.35
C VAL A 235 -1.61 18.04 -0.63
N SER A 236 -1.41 19.12 -1.38
CA SER A 236 -2.39 19.53 -2.38
C SER A 236 -2.41 18.54 -3.55
N LEU A 237 -3.58 18.35 -4.17
CA LEU A 237 -3.74 17.45 -5.31
C LEU A 237 -2.75 17.76 -6.45
N LYS A 238 -2.55 19.06 -6.72
CA LYS A 238 -1.58 19.52 -7.72
C LYS A 238 -0.15 19.09 -7.38
N GLN A 239 0.30 19.29 -6.13
CA GLN A 239 1.64 18.85 -5.71
C GLN A 239 1.80 17.34 -5.80
N ALA A 240 0.76 16.58 -5.44
CA ALA A 240 0.79 15.12 -5.56
C ALA A 240 0.93 14.65 -7.02
N CYS A 241 0.19 15.27 -7.96
CA CYS A 241 0.31 15.00 -9.40
C CYS A 241 1.72 15.35 -9.92
N GLU A 242 2.26 16.52 -9.55
CA GLU A 242 3.60 16.95 -9.94
C GLU A 242 4.68 16.00 -9.41
N ALA A 243 4.55 15.55 -8.17
CA ALA A 243 5.46 14.58 -7.56
C ALA A 243 5.43 13.23 -8.29
N LEU A 244 4.22 12.72 -8.61
CA LEU A 244 4.07 11.46 -9.34
C LEU A 244 4.59 11.53 -10.76
N SER A 245 4.51 12.68 -11.44
CA SER A 245 5.10 12.85 -12.76
C SER A 245 6.62 12.68 -12.78
N ASN A 246 7.28 12.81 -11.63
CA ASN A 246 8.71 12.60 -11.43
C ASN A 246 9.03 11.27 -10.70
N PHE A 247 8.05 10.39 -10.55
CA PHE A 247 8.24 9.12 -9.86
C PHE A 247 9.02 8.13 -10.72
N GLY A 248 10.14 7.63 -10.19
CA GLY A 248 11.06 6.77 -10.93
C GLY A 248 10.68 5.30 -10.98
N GLY A 249 9.64 4.88 -10.24
CA GLY A 249 9.22 3.47 -10.16
C GLY A 249 9.86 2.69 -9.02
N VAL A 250 9.67 1.38 -9.07
CA VAL A 250 10.21 0.39 -8.12
C VAL A 250 10.90 -0.71 -8.92
N LYS A 251 12.05 -1.18 -8.45
CA LYS A 251 12.76 -2.31 -9.10
C LYS A 251 11.86 -3.53 -9.18
N ARG A 252 11.96 -4.25 -10.31
CA ARG A 252 11.18 -5.44 -10.58
C ARG A 252 9.65 -5.20 -10.54
N ARG A 253 9.21 -4.00 -10.94
CA ARG A 253 7.80 -3.64 -11.17
C ARG A 253 7.72 -2.96 -12.52
N MET A 254 7.57 -3.76 -13.60
CA MET A 254 7.68 -3.33 -14.98
C MET A 254 8.98 -2.53 -15.24
N GLU A 255 10.10 -2.97 -14.62
CA GLU A 255 11.39 -2.32 -14.74
C GLU A 255 11.97 -2.59 -16.14
N LEU A 256 12.15 -1.55 -16.95
CA LEU A 256 12.82 -1.67 -18.24
C LEU A 256 14.31 -1.92 -18.02
N LEU A 257 14.77 -3.14 -18.29
CA LEU A 257 16.20 -3.52 -18.20
C LEU A 257 17.02 -3.03 -19.39
N GLY A 258 16.38 -2.87 -20.55
CA GLY A 258 17.02 -2.37 -21.75
C GLY A 258 16.26 -2.68 -23.03
N THR A 259 16.76 -2.13 -24.14
CA THR A 259 16.19 -2.36 -25.47
C THR A 259 17.27 -2.96 -26.39
N VAL A 260 17.01 -4.13 -26.95
CA VAL A 260 17.92 -4.82 -27.88
C VAL A 260 17.23 -5.06 -29.21
N ARG A 261 17.77 -4.46 -30.28
CA ARG A 261 17.19 -4.55 -31.64
C ARG A 261 15.72 -4.14 -31.73
N GLY A 262 15.31 -3.13 -30.93
CA GLY A 262 13.92 -2.66 -30.88
C GLY A 262 13.00 -3.53 -30.00
N ILE A 263 13.52 -4.53 -29.29
CA ILE A 263 12.79 -5.34 -28.32
C ILE A 263 13.11 -4.81 -26.93
N GLU A 264 12.10 -4.39 -26.21
CA GLU A 264 12.19 -3.98 -24.81
C GLU A 264 12.12 -5.20 -23.90
N VAL A 265 12.98 -5.22 -22.87
CA VAL A 265 13.06 -6.30 -21.88
C VAL A 265 12.70 -5.73 -20.52
N TYR A 266 11.65 -6.27 -19.93
CA TYR A 266 11.14 -5.86 -18.61
C TYR A 266 11.38 -6.95 -17.56
N ASP A 267 11.65 -6.54 -16.31
CA ASP A 267 11.65 -7.40 -15.12
C ASP A 267 10.41 -7.03 -14.27
N ASP A 268 9.57 -8.02 -13.98
CA ASP A 268 8.42 -7.88 -13.11
C ASP A 268 8.33 -9.01 -12.09
N PHE A 269 7.91 -8.66 -10.88
CA PHE A 269 7.74 -9.63 -9.77
C PHE A 269 6.33 -10.23 -9.73
N ALA A 270 5.49 -10.00 -10.75
CA ALA A 270 4.16 -10.56 -10.83
C ALA A 270 4.21 -12.10 -10.72
N HIS A 271 3.38 -12.67 -9.86
CA HIS A 271 3.29 -14.12 -9.59
C HIS A 271 1.84 -14.58 -9.39
N HIS A 272 0.88 -13.68 -9.46
CA HIS A 272 -0.56 -13.96 -9.44
C HIS A 272 -1.16 -13.75 -10.84
N PRO A 273 -2.13 -14.58 -11.30
CA PRO A 273 -2.72 -14.44 -12.64
C PRO A 273 -3.17 -13.02 -12.98
N THR A 274 -3.95 -12.40 -12.12
CA THR A 274 -4.43 -11.00 -12.30
C THR A 274 -3.27 -10.02 -12.49
N ALA A 275 -2.19 -10.17 -11.70
CA ALA A 275 -1.03 -9.30 -11.80
C ALA A 275 -0.18 -9.52 -13.06
N ILE A 276 -0.33 -10.68 -13.73
CA ILE A 276 0.36 -11.00 -14.99
C ILE A 276 -0.47 -10.50 -16.18
N GLU A 277 -1.80 -10.47 -16.06
CA GLU A 277 -2.72 -10.05 -17.12
C GLU A 277 -2.85 -8.52 -17.25
N THR A 278 -2.51 -7.77 -16.20
CA THR A 278 -2.61 -6.30 -16.15
C THR A 278 -1.32 -5.59 -16.53
#